data_113f8e1ac34508d9354f3a1380180503
#
_entry.id   113f8e1ac34508d9354f3a1380180503
#
_cell.length_a   1.000
_cell.length_b   1.000
_cell.length_c   1.000
_cell.angle_alpha   90.00
_cell.angle_beta   90.00
_cell.angle_gamma   90.00
#
_symmetry.space_group_name_H-M   'P 1'
#
loop_
_entity.id
_entity.type
_entity.pdbx_description
1 polymer ?
#
loop_
_entity_poly.entity_id
_entity_poly.type
_entity_poly.pdbx_seq_one_letter_code
_entity_poly.pdbx_strand_id
1 'polypeptide(L)'
;MSDPRKNSRDVFPPTGTELNAKSWLTEAPMRMLMNNLHPDVAENPHELVVYGGIGRAARTWKDFDQIVASLKDLEDDETLMVQSGKPVGVFRTHKDAPRVLIANSNLVPHWATWDHYSELDKKGLAMYGQMTAGSWIYIGTQGIVQGTYETFVEAGRQHYDGNLTGKWILTGGLGGMGGAQPLAAVMAGACCLTVECDETRADFRLRTRYVDEKVYKLDDALALIDKWTKAGEAKSVALIGNAADVFPELYQRGIRPDMVTDQTSAHDPVHGYLPQGWTVSEWRQKQESDPKAVEKAARASMKIQVAAMVNFWNAGVPTLDYGNNIRQVALEEGLENAFDFPGFVPAYIRPLFCRGVGPFRWCALSGDPEDIYKTDAKVKELVDDAHLHNWLDMARERIEFQGLPARICWVGLGIRHKLGLAFNEMVRTGELSAPVVIGRDHLDSGSVASPNRETESMKDGSDAVSDWPLLNALLNTASGATWVSLHHGGGVGMGFSQHSGMVICCDGTEDAYRRIERVLWNDPATGVMRHADAGYEIAIDCAKEQGLKLPSILGN
;
A
#
# COMPACT_ATOMS: atom_id res chain seq x y z
N MET A 1 31.23 -14.53 -7.10
CA MET A 1 30.09 -15.28 -6.54
C MET A 1 28.84 -14.67 -7.17
N SER A 2 27.86 -15.48 -7.58
CA SER A 2 26.56 -14.95 -8.07
C SER A 2 25.86 -14.17 -6.94
N ASP A 3 25.17 -13.10 -7.29
CA ASP A 3 24.38 -12.33 -6.31
C ASP A 3 23.35 -13.26 -5.65
N PRO A 4 23.35 -13.40 -4.30
CA PRO A 4 22.46 -14.32 -3.60
C PRO A 4 20.97 -13.92 -3.66
N ARG A 5 20.69 -12.73 -4.20
CA ARG A 5 19.33 -12.20 -4.44
C ARG A 5 18.78 -12.58 -5.80
N LYS A 6 19.61 -13.02 -6.76
CA LYS A 6 19.19 -13.32 -8.14
C LYS A 6 18.96 -14.83 -8.35
N ASN A 7 17.82 -15.15 -8.95
CA ASN A 7 17.45 -16.50 -9.36
C ASN A 7 16.57 -16.41 -10.62
N SER A 8 16.40 -17.48 -11.35
CA SER A 8 15.56 -17.55 -12.55
C SER A 8 14.27 -18.37 -12.34
N ARG A 9 14.00 -18.80 -11.10
CA ARG A 9 12.80 -19.60 -10.80
C ARG A 9 11.60 -18.69 -10.55
N ASP A 10 10.45 -19.08 -11.09
CA ASP A 10 9.15 -18.52 -10.73
C ASP A 10 8.64 -19.15 -9.44
N VAL A 11 7.89 -18.38 -8.66
CA VAL A 11 7.27 -18.84 -7.42
C VAL A 11 5.76 -18.73 -7.57
N PHE A 12 5.07 -19.83 -7.27
CA PHE A 12 3.60 -19.88 -7.23
C PHE A 12 3.16 -20.40 -5.86
N PRO A 13 2.23 -19.72 -5.18
CA PRO A 13 1.69 -20.23 -3.93
C PRO A 13 0.89 -21.51 -4.17
N PRO A 14 0.93 -22.48 -3.25
CA PRO A 14 -0.02 -23.58 -3.27
C PRO A 14 -1.46 -23.05 -3.16
N THR A 15 -2.41 -23.77 -3.75
CA THR A 15 -3.84 -23.46 -3.72
C THR A 15 -4.65 -24.68 -3.27
N GLY A 16 -5.96 -24.49 -3.03
CA GLY A 16 -6.84 -25.57 -2.60
C GLY A 16 -6.72 -25.88 -1.11
N THR A 17 -7.19 -27.07 -0.73
CA THR A 17 -7.39 -27.49 0.66
C THR A 17 -6.23 -28.33 1.25
N GLU A 18 -5.27 -28.73 0.41
CA GLU A 18 -4.14 -29.53 0.88
C GLU A 18 -3.11 -28.66 1.61
N LEU A 19 -2.72 -29.11 2.80
CA LEU A 19 -1.68 -28.47 3.61
C LEU A 19 -0.29 -28.93 3.17
N ASN A 20 0.63 -28.01 3.04
CA ASN A 20 2.07 -28.24 2.88
C ASN A 20 2.81 -28.01 4.21
N ALA A 21 2.18 -27.34 5.17
CA ALA A 21 2.64 -27.11 6.53
C ALA A 21 1.78 -27.92 7.54
N LYS A 22 2.08 -27.82 8.83
CA LYS A 22 1.38 -28.61 9.87
C LYS A 22 -0.02 -28.10 10.18
N SER A 23 -0.28 -26.81 9.97
CA SER A 23 -1.58 -26.21 10.20
C SER A 23 -1.86 -25.03 9.24
N TRP A 24 -3.10 -24.56 9.18
CA TRP A 24 -3.43 -23.35 8.43
C TRP A 24 -2.75 -22.09 8.99
N LEU A 25 -2.42 -22.07 10.28
CA LEU A 25 -1.74 -20.92 10.89
C LEU A 25 -0.30 -20.74 10.38
N THR A 26 0.33 -21.83 9.92
CA THR A 26 1.67 -21.82 9.34
C THR A 26 1.67 -21.92 7.81
N GLU A 27 0.65 -22.54 7.23
CA GLU A 27 0.40 -22.57 5.79
C GLU A 27 0.07 -21.17 5.24
N ALA A 28 -0.75 -20.40 5.95
CA ALA A 28 -1.20 -19.09 5.51
C ALA A 28 -0.04 -18.09 5.26
N PRO A 29 0.87 -17.84 6.21
CA PRO A 29 2.00 -16.95 5.95
C PRO A 29 2.94 -17.51 4.87
N MET A 30 3.06 -18.83 4.71
CA MET A 30 3.84 -19.45 3.64
C MET A 30 3.23 -19.14 2.26
N ARG A 31 1.93 -19.37 2.08
CA ARG A 31 1.24 -19.06 0.81
C ARG A 31 1.32 -17.59 0.48
N MET A 32 1.16 -16.71 1.47
CA MET A 32 1.22 -15.28 1.27
C MET A 32 2.63 -14.78 0.93
N LEU A 33 3.69 -15.32 1.56
CA LEU A 33 5.07 -15.05 1.18
C LEU A 33 5.33 -15.45 -0.28
N MET A 34 4.88 -16.64 -0.67
CA MET A 34 5.02 -17.13 -2.05
C MET A 34 4.19 -16.30 -3.04
N ASN A 35 2.98 -15.89 -2.64
CA ASN A 35 2.14 -15.02 -3.46
C ASN A 35 2.77 -13.64 -3.72
N ASN A 36 3.52 -13.10 -2.76
CA ASN A 36 4.25 -11.86 -2.94
C ASN A 36 5.28 -11.92 -4.08
N LEU A 37 5.75 -13.12 -4.42
CA LEU A 37 6.73 -13.35 -5.50
C LEU A 37 6.11 -13.99 -6.75
N HIS A 38 4.78 -14.12 -6.79
CA HIS A 38 4.08 -14.56 -7.99
C HIS A 38 4.40 -13.61 -9.17
N PRO A 39 4.66 -14.12 -10.39
CA PRO A 39 5.05 -13.29 -11.54
C PRO A 39 4.07 -12.16 -11.90
N ASP A 40 2.77 -12.34 -11.62
CA ASP A 40 1.76 -11.30 -11.84
C ASP A 40 1.60 -10.33 -10.65
N VAL A 41 2.27 -10.58 -9.52
CA VAL A 41 2.20 -9.76 -8.30
C VAL A 41 3.44 -8.90 -8.14
N ALA A 42 4.64 -9.50 -8.23
CA ALA A 42 5.91 -8.84 -7.99
C ALA A 42 6.42 -8.05 -9.20
N GLU A 43 7.04 -6.89 -8.97
CA GLU A 43 7.70 -6.09 -10.02
C GLU A 43 8.94 -6.78 -10.58
N ASN A 44 9.74 -7.42 -9.72
CA ASN A 44 10.91 -8.20 -10.13
C ASN A 44 11.09 -9.44 -9.21
N PRO A 45 10.28 -10.49 -9.45
CA PRO A 45 10.28 -11.68 -8.60
C PRO A 45 11.63 -12.39 -8.55
N HIS A 46 12.39 -12.38 -9.64
CA HIS A 46 13.70 -13.03 -9.74
C HIS A 46 14.78 -12.37 -8.87
N GLU A 47 14.55 -11.15 -8.40
CA GLU A 47 15.39 -10.44 -7.44
C GLU A 47 14.70 -10.26 -6.07
N LEU A 48 13.63 -11.01 -5.82
CA LEU A 48 12.82 -10.95 -4.60
C LEU A 48 12.10 -9.61 -4.39
N VAL A 49 12.10 -8.72 -5.39
CA VAL A 49 11.48 -7.39 -5.31
C VAL A 49 10.00 -7.48 -5.61
N VAL A 50 9.21 -7.10 -4.62
CA VAL A 50 7.74 -7.11 -4.71
C VAL A 50 7.23 -5.82 -5.33
N TYR A 51 7.60 -4.66 -4.77
CA TYR A 51 7.27 -3.35 -5.34
C TYR A 51 8.15 -2.23 -4.75
N GLY A 52 8.02 -1.02 -5.34
CA GLY A 52 8.62 0.21 -4.81
C GLY A 52 10.14 0.29 -4.96
N GLY A 53 10.69 -0.27 -6.02
CA GLY A 53 12.12 -0.23 -6.37
C GLY A 53 12.92 -1.34 -5.72
N ILE A 54 13.01 -1.38 -4.38
CA ILE A 54 13.82 -2.36 -3.63
C ILE A 54 13.07 -3.07 -2.50
N GLY A 55 11.75 -2.91 -2.40
CA GLY A 55 10.93 -3.58 -1.39
C GLY A 55 10.87 -5.09 -1.60
N ARG A 56 11.53 -5.87 -0.73
CA ARG A 56 11.71 -7.32 -0.90
C ARG A 56 10.87 -8.12 0.09
N ALA A 57 10.53 -9.36 -0.30
CA ALA A 57 9.82 -10.33 0.52
C ALA A 57 10.75 -11.15 1.43
N ALA A 58 11.99 -11.37 1.00
CA ALA A 58 13.04 -12.06 1.73
C ALA A 58 14.41 -11.45 1.41
N ARG A 59 15.41 -11.64 2.27
CA ARG A 59 16.73 -11.02 2.14
C ARG A 59 17.52 -11.62 0.97
N THR A 60 17.55 -12.95 0.88
CA THR A 60 18.17 -13.73 -0.19
C THR A 60 17.28 -14.92 -0.56
N TRP A 61 17.55 -15.56 -1.69
CA TRP A 61 16.85 -16.79 -2.06
C TRP A 61 17.07 -17.93 -1.08
N LYS A 62 18.25 -18.01 -0.46
CA LYS A 62 18.51 -18.96 0.63
C LYS A 62 17.63 -18.68 1.84
N ASP A 63 17.48 -17.42 2.22
CA ASP A 63 16.61 -17.03 3.34
C ASP A 63 15.14 -17.31 3.02
N PHE A 64 14.69 -17.05 1.79
CA PHE A 64 13.35 -17.43 1.33
C PHE A 64 13.09 -18.93 1.52
N ASP A 65 14.00 -19.77 1.03
CA ASP A 65 13.88 -21.24 1.18
C ASP A 65 13.86 -21.66 2.65
N GLN A 66 14.67 -21.03 3.48
CA GLN A 66 14.72 -21.33 4.92
C GLN A 66 13.43 -20.86 5.63
N ILE A 67 12.85 -19.72 5.25
CA ILE A 67 11.54 -19.28 5.79
C ILE A 67 10.47 -20.30 5.44
N VAL A 68 10.36 -20.69 4.15
CA VAL A 68 9.39 -21.69 3.69
C VAL A 68 9.57 -23.03 4.43
N ALA A 69 10.81 -23.50 4.57
CA ALA A 69 11.10 -24.75 5.31
C ALA A 69 10.70 -24.64 6.79
N SER A 70 11.02 -23.51 7.44
CA SER A 70 10.65 -23.27 8.84
C SER A 70 9.14 -23.24 9.04
N LEU A 71 8.39 -22.57 8.14
CA LEU A 71 6.93 -22.52 8.23
C LEU A 71 6.27 -23.90 8.04
N LYS A 72 6.86 -24.76 7.22
CA LYS A 72 6.39 -26.15 7.05
C LYS A 72 6.59 -27.00 8.32
N ASP A 73 7.62 -26.72 9.10
CA ASP A 73 7.99 -27.50 10.30
C ASP A 73 7.50 -26.90 11.61
N LEU A 74 7.02 -25.66 11.61
CA LEU A 74 6.62 -24.92 12.81
C LEU A 74 5.40 -25.56 13.50
N GLU A 75 5.48 -25.71 14.84
CA GLU A 75 4.35 -26.17 15.65
C GLU A 75 3.40 -25.02 16.01
N ASP A 76 2.18 -25.37 16.42
CA ASP A 76 1.14 -24.38 16.74
C ASP A 76 1.40 -23.56 18.02
N ASP A 77 2.38 -23.94 18.83
CA ASP A 77 2.85 -23.19 20.00
C ASP A 77 4.24 -22.57 19.80
N GLU A 78 4.74 -22.55 18.58
CA GLU A 78 6.03 -21.95 18.22
C GLU A 78 5.85 -20.65 17.41
N THR A 79 6.83 -19.78 17.50
CA THR A 79 6.91 -18.50 16.77
C THR A 79 8.25 -18.40 16.02
N LEU A 80 8.18 -18.21 14.72
CA LEU A 80 9.32 -17.89 13.86
C LEU A 80 9.63 -16.39 13.95
N MET A 81 10.88 -16.04 14.20
CA MET A 81 11.37 -14.67 14.14
C MET A 81 12.12 -14.42 12.83
N VAL A 82 11.72 -13.34 12.14
CA VAL A 82 12.31 -12.91 10.85
C VAL A 82 12.86 -11.50 11.00
N GLN A 83 14.17 -11.37 10.84
CA GLN A 83 14.88 -10.09 10.91
C GLN A 83 15.33 -9.67 9.51
N SER A 84 14.75 -8.58 8.99
CA SER A 84 15.07 -8.07 7.66
C SER A 84 15.14 -9.19 6.61
N GLY A 85 14.05 -9.96 6.51
CA GLY A 85 13.90 -11.05 5.54
C GLY A 85 14.75 -12.30 5.77
N LYS A 86 15.38 -12.45 6.94
CA LYS A 86 16.16 -13.62 7.33
C LYS A 86 15.50 -14.32 8.52
N PRO A 87 15.23 -15.65 8.46
CA PRO A 87 14.77 -16.39 9.63
C PRO A 87 15.91 -16.54 10.63
N VAL A 88 15.72 -16.07 11.85
CA VAL A 88 16.79 -15.99 12.85
C VAL A 88 16.57 -16.87 14.08
N GLY A 89 15.36 -17.36 14.28
CA GLY A 89 15.07 -18.29 15.38
C GLY A 89 13.63 -18.72 15.44
N VAL A 90 13.40 -19.87 16.04
CA VAL A 90 12.09 -20.41 16.40
C VAL A 90 12.04 -20.52 17.92
N PHE A 91 10.99 -20.00 18.52
CA PHE A 91 10.82 -19.98 19.97
C PHE A 91 9.47 -20.58 20.36
N ARG A 92 9.48 -21.36 21.42
CA ARG A 92 8.24 -21.81 22.03
C ARG A 92 7.53 -20.63 22.69
N THR A 93 6.27 -20.41 22.32
CA THR A 93 5.39 -19.37 22.86
C THR A 93 4.12 -20.02 23.45
N HIS A 94 2.99 -19.79 22.83
CA HIS A 94 1.74 -20.43 23.17
C HIS A 94 0.79 -20.40 21.95
N LYS A 95 -0.27 -21.19 21.96
CA LYS A 95 -1.18 -21.37 20.83
C LYS A 95 -1.85 -20.09 20.31
N ASP A 96 -2.10 -19.10 21.18
CA ASP A 96 -2.70 -17.82 20.78
C ASP A 96 -1.65 -16.77 20.34
N ALA A 97 -0.34 -17.07 20.48
CA ALA A 97 0.71 -16.16 20.01
C ALA A 97 0.81 -16.15 18.47
N PRO A 98 1.35 -15.07 17.88
CA PRO A 98 1.67 -15.04 16.45
C PRO A 98 2.61 -16.20 16.06
N ARG A 99 2.36 -16.79 14.90
CA ARG A 99 3.26 -17.79 14.31
C ARG A 99 4.52 -17.17 13.72
N VAL A 100 4.46 -15.89 13.33
CA VAL A 100 5.61 -15.15 12.80
C VAL A 100 5.66 -13.74 13.39
N LEU A 101 6.86 -13.33 13.79
CA LEU A 101 7.18 -11.95 14.14
C LEU A 101 8.27 -11.44 13.20
N ILE A 102 8.00 -10.33 12.55
CA ILE A 102 8.85 -9.74 11.51
C ILE A 102 9.30 -8.34 11.95
N ALA A 103 10.59 -8.05 11.78
CA ALA A 103 11.12 -6.70 11.89
C ALA A 103 12.02 -6.39 10.68
N ASN A 104 11.71 -5.34 9.94
CA ASN A 104 12.44 -4.98 8.72
C ASN A 104 13.02 -3.58 8.79
N SER A 105 14.31 -3.45 8.48
CA SER A 105 15.03 -2.18 8.30
C SER A 105 14.86 -1.15 9.45
N ASN A 106 14.53 -1.61 10.65
CA ASN A 106 14.42 -0.72 11.83
C ASN A 106 15.82 -0.32 12.28
N LEU A 107 16.25 0.86 11.88
CA LEU A 107 17.49 1.48 12.32
C LEU A 107 17.25 2.38 13.52
N VAL A 108 18.24 2.49 14.40
CA VAL A 108 18.20 3.50 15.47
C VAL A 108 18.12 4.87 14.84
N PRO A 109 17.25 5.79 15.30
CA PRO A 109 16.88 7.00 14.53
C PRO A 109 18.05 7.83 13.99
N HIS A 110 19.12 8.02 14.76
CA HIS A 110 20.28 8.77 14.30
C HIS A 110 20.99 8.15 13.08
N TRP A 111 20.89 6.83 12.90
CA TRP A 111 21.48 6.07 11.79
C TRP A 111 20.47 5.73 10.70
N ALA A 112 19.24 6.19 10.79
CA ALA A 112 18.18 5.90 9.82
C ALA A 112 18.31 6.78 8.57
N THR A 113 19.39 6.61 7.83
CA THR A 113 19.69 7.30 6.58
C THR A 113 19.86 6.31 5.43
N TRP A 114 19.61 6.75 4.20
CA TRP A 114 19.78 5.93 3.01
C TRP A 114 21.23 5.44 2.85
N ASP A 115 22.21 6.28 3.13
CA ASP A 115 23.64 5.91 3.03
C ASP A 115 23.96 4.74 3.98
N HIS A 116 23.59 4.88 5.25
CA HIS A 116 23.83 3.83 6.24
C HIS A 116 23.06 2.55 5.94
N TYR A 117 21.77 2.68 5.56
CA TYR A 117 20.98 1.54 5.13
C TYR A 117 21.63 0.80 3.95
N SER A 118 22.09 1.53 2.93
CA SER A 118 22.72 0.96 1.74
C SER A 118 24.01 0.19 2.05
N GLU A 119 24.80 0.69 3.00
CA GLU A 119 25.96 -0.06 3.50
C GLU A 119 25.56 -1.38 4.16
N LEU A 120 24.51 -1.37 4.97
CA LEU A 120 24.01 -2.57 5.66
C LEU A 120 23.41 -3.57 4.67
N ASP A 121 22.65 -3.11 3.69
CA ASP A 121 22.09 -3.96 2.64
C ASP A 121 23.21 -4.65 1.81
N LYS A 122 24.24 -3.91 1.42
CA LYS A 122 25.42 -4.45 0.72
C LYS A 122 26.18 -5.49 1.56
N LYS A 123 26.20 -5.33 2.88
CA LYS A 123 26.79 -6.30 3.81
C LYS A 123 25.88 -7.49 4.11
N GLY A 124 24.66 -7.52 3.59
CA GLY A 124 23.66 -8.55 3.87
C GLY A 124 23.13 -8.53 5.32
N LEU A 125 23.11 -7.36 5.96
CA LEU A 125 22.68 -7.19 7.36
C LEU A 125 21.27 -6.62 7.48
N ALA A 126 20.75 -5.98 6.45
CA ALA A 126 19.42 -5.41 6.39
C ALA A 126 18.72 -5.75 5.07
N MET A 127 17.42 -5.59 5.04
CA MET A 127 16.58 -5.71 3.85
C MET A 127 15.49 -4.64 3.93
N TYR A 128 15.24 -3.94 2.82
CA TYR A 128 14.13 -3.01 2.74
C TYR A 128 12.81 -3.78 2.60
N GLY A 129 12.19 -4.05 3.71
CA GLY A 129 10.90 -4.72 3.78
C GLY A 129 9.76 -3.71 3.69
N GLN A 130 9.57 -3.12 2.52
CA GLN A 130 8.58 -2.09 2.31
C GLN A 130 7.17 -2.59 2.61
N MET A 131 6.55 -2.05 3.65
CA MET A 131 5.15 -2.26 4.03
C MET A 131 4.65 -3.71 3.80
N THR A 132 3.62 -3.88 2.98
CA THR A 132 3.00 -5.17 2.69
C THR A 132 3.89 -6.15 1.93
N ALA A 133 4.95 -5.68 1.27
CA ALA A 133 5.96 -6.54 0.67
C ALA A 133 6.73 -7.31 1.76
N GLY A 134 7.22 -6.62 2.77
CA GLY A 134 7.99 -7.21 3.87
C GLY A 134 7.15 -7.93 4.91
N SER A 135 5.85 -7.71 4.96
CA SER A 135 4.89 -8.39 5.85
C SER A 135 4.05 -9.47 5.16
N TRP A 136 4.34 -9.77 3.91
CA TRP A 136 3.70 -10.85 3.16
C TRP A 136 2.16 -10.74 3.07
N ILE A 137 1.66 -9.54 2.85
CA ILE A 137 0.22 -9.28 2.67
C ILE A 137 -0.05 -8.39 1.44
N TYR A 138 0.93 -8.24 0.56
CA TYR A 138 0.74 -7.55 -0.70
C TYR A 138 -0.12 -8.41 -1.64
N ILE A 139 -1.21 -7.83 -2.13
CA ILE A 139 -2.20 -8.50 -2.97
C ILE A 139 -2.24 -7.92 -4.39
N GLY A 140 -1.13 -7.37 -4.83
CA GLY A 140 -1.04 -6.65 -6.09
C GLY A 140 -1.56 -5.21 -5.98
N THR A 141 -1.58 -4.51 -7.11
CA THR A 141 -1.99 -3.10 -7.22
C THR A 141 -3.43 -2.86 -6.75
N GLN A 142 -4.31 -3.88 -6.81
CA GLN A 142 -5.68 -3.76 -6.32
C GLN A 142 -5.77 -3.32 -4.85
N GLY A 143 -4.75 -3.63 -4.03
CA GLY A 143 -4.72 -3.28 -2.63
C GLY A 143 -4.67 -1.78 -2.32
N ILE A 144 -4.38 -0.93 -3.32
CA ILE A 144 -4.36 0.53 -3.20
C ILE A 144 -5.48 1.21 -3.99
N VAL A 145 -6.20 0.50 -4.85
CA VAL A 145 -7.20 1.09 -5.75
C VAL A 145 -8.30 1.80 -4.96
N GLN A 146 -8.84 1.18 -3.91
CA GLN A 146 -9.93 1.81 -3.17
C GLN A 146 -9.48 3.06 -2.43
N GLY A 147 -8.32 3.07 -1.77
CA GLY A 147 -7.83 4.29 -1.10
C GLY A 147 -7.67 5.45 -2.07
N THR A 148 -7.23 5.18 -3.28
CA THR A 148 -7.13 6.17 -4.36
C THR A 148 -8.52 6.59 -4.84
N TYR A 149 -9.43 5.64 -5.01
CA TYR A 149 -10.83 5.91 -5.35
C TYR A 149 -11.52 6.79 -4.30
N GLU A 150 -11.41 6.47 -3.01
CA GLU A 150 -11.95 7.27 -1.91
C GLU A 150 -11.38 8.70 -1.94
N THR A 151 -10.08 8.83 -2.21
CA THR A 151 -9.42 10.15 -2.35
C THR A 151 -10.03 10.96 -3.48
N PHE A 152 -10.21 10.37 -4.66
CA PHE A 152 -10.75 11.07 -5.82
C PHE A 152 -12.24 11.39 -5.68
N VAL A 153 -13.02 10.49 -5.09
CA VAL A 153 -14.44 10.73 -4.78
C VAL A 153 -14.59 11.89 -3.80
N GLU A 154 -13.80 11.91 -2.72
CA GLU A 154 -13.83 12.99 -1.75
C GLU A 154 -13.34 14.32 -2.33
N ALA A 155 -12.30 14.30 -3.16
CA ALA A 155 -11.88 15.49 -3.91
C ALA A 155 -12.97 15.99 -4.87
N GLY A 156 -13.64 15.06 -5.55
CA GLY A 156 -14.81 15.38 -6.39
C GLY A 156 -15.92 16.05 -5.59
N ARG A 157 -16.20 15.55 -4.39
CA ARG A 157 -17.21 16.12 -3.49
C ARG A 157 -16.84 17.53 -3.03
N GLN A 158 -15.57 17.78 -2.70
CA GLN A 158 -15.12 19.09 -2.20
C GLN A 158 -15.00 20.15 -3.30
N HIS A 159 -14.62 19.77 -4.51
CA HIS A 159 -14.26 20.71 -5.57
C HIS A 159 -15.23 20.73 -6.77
N TYR A 160 -16.05 19.69 -6.95
CA TYR A 160 -16.86 19.48 -8.16
C TYR A 160 -18.29 18.98 -7.87
N ASP A 161 -18.87 19.36 -6.74
CA ASP A 161 -20.24 18.97 -6.32
C ASP A 161 -20.51 17.46 -6.40
N GLY A 162 -19.47 16.64 -6.17
CA GLY A 162 -19.56 15.18 -6.21
C GLY A 162 -19.60 14.55 -7.61
N ASN A 163 -19.38 15.33 -8.68
CA ASN A 163 -19.44 14.82 -10.06
C ASN A 163 -18.12 15.06 -10.81
N LEU A 164 -17.43 13.96 -11.14
CA LEU A 164 -16.20 13.99 -11.92
C LEU A 164 -16.40 13.72 -13.43
N THR A 165 -17.63 13.59 -13.91
CA THR A 165 -17.93 13.42 -15.34
C THR A 165 -17.41 14.61 -16.14
N GLY A 166 -16.65 14.34 -17.19
CA GLY A 166 -16.01 15.38 -18.00
C GLY A 166 -14.80 16.05 -17.36
N LYS A 167 -14.34 15.55 -16.20
CA LYS A 167 -13.12 15.98 -15.51
C LYS A 167 -11.96 15.05 -15.82
N TRP A 168 -10.73 15.55 -15.67
CA TRP A 168 -9.56 14.72 -15.86
C TRP A 168 -8.45 14.99 -14.84
N ILE A 169 -7.75 13.94 -14.51
CA ILE A 169 -6.68 13.89 -13.50
C ILE A 169 -5.36 13.65 -14.19
N LEU A 170 -4.35 14.45 -13.86
CA LEU A 170 -2.95 14.25 -14.24
C LEU A 170 -2.20 13.56 -13.10
N THR A 171 -1.48 12.49 -13.41
CA THR A 171 -0.62 11.81 -12.43
C THR A 171 0.66 11.26 -13.08
N GLY A 172 1.62 10.82 -12.26
CA GLY A 172 2.85 10.17 -12.69
C GLY A 172 3.04 8.80 -12.04
N GLY A 173 3.60 7.86 -12.80
CA GLY A 173 3.99 6.53 -12.34
C GLY A 173 2.93 5.43 -12.52
N LEU A 174 3.36 4.28 -13.06
CA LEU A 174 2.56 3.06 -13.24
C LEU A 174 3.20 1.83 -12.56
N GLY A 175 4.04 2.05 -11.57
CA GLY A 175 4.60 1.00 -10.71
C GLY A 175 3.53 0.28 -9.87
N GLY A 176 3.95 -0.53 -8.91
CA GLY A 176 3.05 -1.32 -8.07
C GLY A 176 1.96 -0.51 -7.39
N MET A 177 2.29 0.68 -6.91
CA MET A 177 1.34 1.59 -6.25
C MET A 177 0.70 2.57 -7.23
N GLY A 178 1.51 3.28 -8.04
CA GLY A 178 1.05 4.29 -9.00
C GLY A 178 0.10 3.74 -10.06
N GLY A 179 0.25 2.47 -10.41
CA GLY A 179 -0.63 1.77 -11.34
C GLY A 179 -2.11 1.75 -10.95
N ALA A 180 -2.44 2.00 -9.68
CA ALA A 180 -3.82 2.12 -9.21
C ALA A 180 -4.51 3.42 -9.64
N GLN A 181 -3.75 4.48 -9.86
CA GLN A 181 -4.27 5.83 -10.12
C GLN A 181 -5.25 5.90 -11.30
N PRO A 182 -4.92 5.39 -12.51
CA PRO A 182 -5.81 5.50 -13.66
C PRO A 182 -7.11 4.73 -13.47
N LEU A 183 -7.06 3.51 -12.92
CA LEU A 183 -8.28 2.72 -12.67
C LEU A 183 -9.17 3.41 -11.63
N ALA A 184 -8.60 3.88 -10.52
CA ALA A 184 -9.33 4.58 -9.48
C ALA A 184 -10.01 5.87 -9.99
N ALA A 185 -9.32 6.63 -10.85
CA ALA A 185 -9.89 7.81 -11.49
C ALA A 185 -11.11 7.46 -12.37
N VAL A 186 -10.97 6.42 -13.19
CA VAL A 186 -12.07 5.93 -14.06
C VAL A 186 -13.24 5.43 -13.23
N MET A 187 -12.99 4.67 -12.15
CA MET A 187 -14.05 4.22 -11.24
C MET A 187 -14.73 5.39 -10.51
N ALA A 188 -14.02 6.48 -10.25
CA ALA A 188 -14.59 7.72 -9.70
C ALA A 188 -15.33 8.59 -10.75
N GLY A 189 -15.30 8.20 -12.02
CA GLY A 189 -15.99 8.89 -13.11
C GLY A 189 -15.16 9.92 -13.86
N ALA A 190 -13.85 10.04 -13.59
CA ALA A 190 -12.93 10.95 -14.25
C ALA A 190 -12.14 10.28 -15.37
N CYS A 191 -11.65 11.09 -16.32
CA CYS A 191 -10.55 10.67 -17.19
C CYS A 191 -9.21 10.76 -16.44
N CYS A 192 -8.20 9.99 -16.89
CA CYS A 192 -6.86 10.04 -16.31
C CYS A 192 -5.80 10.06 -17.40
N LEU A 193 -4.84 10.98 -17.28
CA LEU A 193 -3.58 10.96 -18.00
C LEU A 193 -2.46 10.61 -17.03
N THR A 194 -1.82 9.46 -17.23
CA THR A 194 -0.69 9.02 -16.42
C THR A 194 0.59 9.06 -17.23
N VAL A 195 1.61 9.73 -16.72
CA VAL A 195 2.94 9.77 -17.34
C VAL A 195 3.80 8.64 -16.78
N GLU A 196 4.29 7.76 -17.64
CA GLU A 196 5.16 6.63 -17.25
C GLU A 196 6.40 6.57 -18.15
N CYS A 197 7.57 6.44 -17.54
CA CYS A 197 8.83 6.41 -18.28
C CYS A 197 9.19 5.01 -18.79
N ASP A 198 8.71 3.94 -18.15
CA ASP A 198 8.98 2.55 -18.52
C ASP A 198 7.80 1.93 -19.27
N GLU A 199 7.97 1.75 -20.57
CA GLU A 199 6.94 1.19 -21.45
C GLU A 199 6.44 -0.18 -20.97
N THR A 200 7.30 -1.00 -20.37
CA THR A 200 6.92 -2.33 -19.90
C THR A 200 5.89 -2.27 -18.76
N ARG A 201 5.95 -1.23 -17.92
CA ARG A 201 4.94 -0.97 -16.88
C ARG A 201 3.61 -0.57 -17.51
N ALA A 202 3.62 0.30 -18.52
CA ALA A 202 2.40 0.69 -19.24
C ALA A 202 1.75 -0.52 -19.92
N ASP A 203 2.52 -1.39 -20.58
CA ASP A 203 2.04 -2.62 -21.21
C ASP A 203 1.43 -3.59 -20.19
N PHE A 204 2.04 -3.72 -19.02
CA PHE A 204 1.46 -4.50 -17.92
C PHE A 204 0.10 -3.95 -17.49
N ARG A 205 -0.05 -2.62 -17.36
CA ARG A 205 -1.32 -1.99 -16.97
C ARG A 205 -2.41 -2.06 -18.03
N LEU A 206 -2.04 -2.04 -19.31
CA LEU A 206 -2.97 -2.35 -20.41
C LEU A 206 -3.47 -3.79 -20.31
N ARG A 207 -2.56 -4.75 -20.16
CA ARG A 207 -2.89 -6.18 -20.06
C ARG A 207 -3.79 -6.47 -18.86
N THR A 208 -3.56 -5.81 -17.73
CA THR A 208 -4.33 -6.01 -16.49
C THR A 208 -5.52 -5.05 -16.36
N ARG A 209 -5.86 -4.28 -17.41
CA ARG A 209 -7.02 -3.40 -17.51
C ARG A 209 -7.05 -2.25 -16.50
N TYR A 210 -5.86 -1.81 -16.02
CA TYR A 210 -5.72 -0.62 -15.19
C TYR A 210 -5.63 0.67 -16.01
N VAL A 211 -5.21 0.57 -17.27
CA VAL A 211 -5.15 1.65 -18.25
C VAL A 211 -5.87 1.21 -19.53
N ASP A 212 -6.60 2.12 -20.18
CA ASP A 212 -7.37 1.83 -21.38
C ASP A 212 -6.54 1.99 -22.67
N GLU A 213 -5.66 3.01 -22.75
CA GLU A 213 -4.88 3.34 -23.94
C GLU A 213 -3.44 3.71 -23.60
N LYS A 214 -2.52 3.53 -24.56
CA LYS A 214 -1.11 3.95 -24.44
C LYS A 214 -0.71 4.77 -25.65
N VAL A 215 -0.01 5.89 -25.43
CA VAL A 215 0.50 6.80 -26.46
C VAL A 215 1.90 7.28 -26.16
N TYR A 216 2.60 7.81 -27.20
CA TYR A 216 3.99 8.28 -27.10
C TYR A 216 4.15 9.77 -27.27
N LYS A 217 3.07 10.50 -27.61
CA LYS A 217 3.10 11.94 -27.80
C LYS A 217 2.06 12.61 -26.92
N LEU A 218 2.45 13.72 -26.30
CA LEU A 218 1.56 14.48 -25.44
C LEU A 218 0.29 14.94 -26.17
N ASP A 219 0.43 15.38 -27.43
CA ASP A 219 -0.71 15.85 -28.22
C ASP A 219 -1.73 14.74 -28.50
N ASP A 220 -1.28 13.49 -28.69
CA ASP A 220 -2.16 12.34 -28.87
C ASP A 220 -2.91 12.03 -27.57
N ALA A 221 -2.21 12.10 -26.41
CA ALA A 221 -2.85 11.93 -25.10
C ALA A 221 -3.93 13.01 -24.85
N LEU A 222 -3.60 14.27 -25.14
CA LEU A 222 -4.53 15.38 -24.96
C LEU A 222 -5.74 15.28 -25.89
N ALA A 223 -5.56 14.80 -27.11
CA ALA A 223 -6.67 14.56 -28.04
C ALA A 223 -7.63 13.47 -27.53
N LEU A 224 -7.11 12.41 -26.91
CA LEU A 224 -7.93 11.38 -26.26
C LEU A 224 -8.67 11.95 -25.05
N ILE A 225 -8.00 12.67 -24.17
CA ILE A 225 -8.60 13.31 -22.99
C ILE A 225 -9.72 14.28 -23.41
N ASP A 226 -9.47 15.15 -24.40
CA ASP A 226 -10.48 16.10 -24.92
C ASP A 226 -11.71 15.36 -25.49
N LYS A 227 -11.47 14.28 -26.24
CA LYS A 227 -12.55 13.44 -26.80
C LYS A 227 -13.41 12.83 -25.69
N TRP A 228 -12.79 12.21 -24.69
CA TRP A 228 -13.50 11.49 -23.64
C TRP A 228 -14.22 12.43 -22.66
N THR A 229 -13.57 13.53 -22.27
CA THR A 229 -14.19 14.53 -21.38
C THR A 229 -15.42 15.16 -22.03
N LYS A 230 -15.38 15.50 -23.34
CA LYS A 230 -16.53 16.01 -24.09
C LYS A 230 -17.65 14.98 -24.24
N ALA A 231 -17.31 13.72 -24.33
CA ALA A 231 -18.30 12.63 -24.42
C ALA A 231 -18.86 12.22 -23.04
N GLY A 232 -18.27 12.69 -21.94
CA GLY A 232 -18.61 12.25 -20.59
C GLY A 232 -18.18 10.80 -20.30
N GLU A 233 -17.21 10.28 -21.05
CA GLU A 233 -16.66 8.93 -20.88
C GLU A 233 -15.49 8.97 -19.90
N ALA A 234 -15.52 8.12 -18.86
CA ALA A 234 -14.39 7.93 -17.95
C ALA A 234 -13.44 6.89 -18.55
N LYS A 235 -12.26 7.34 -18.98
CA LYS A 235 -11.20 6.50 -19.56
C LYS A 235 -9.81 7.03 -19.19
N SER A 236 -8.81 6.17 -19.33
CA SER A 236 -7.44 6.48 -18.96
C SER A 236 -6.45 6.26 -20.11
N VAL A 237 -5.42 7.09 -20.15
CA VAL A 237 -4.30 6.97 -21.10
C VAL A 237 -2.96 7.05 -20.40
N ALA A 238 -2.06 6.12 -20.73
CA ALA A 238 -0.66 6.17 -20.37
C ALA A 238 0.14 6.90 -21.46
N LEU A 239 0.81 7.95 -21.08
CA LEU A 239 1.78 8.65 -21.93
C LEU A 239 3.19 8.18 -21.59
N ILE A 240 3.90 7.61 -22.55
CA ILE A 240 5.30 7.24 -22.37
C ILE A 240 6.15 8.50 -22.41
N GLY A 241 6.71 8.87 -21.25
CA GLY A 241 7.47 10.11 -21.08
C GLY A 241 7.97 10.31 -19.66
N ASN A 242 8.59 11.44 -19.40
CA ASN A 242 9.07 11.82 -18.09
C ASN A 242 8.15 12.89 -17.48
N ALA A 243 7.68 12.67 -16.25
CA ALA A 243 6.79 13.61 -15.56
C ALA A 243 7.45 14.97 -15.32
N ALA A 244 8.78 15.01 -15.13
CA ALA A 244 9.54 16.26 -15.01
C ALA A 244 9.58 17.07 -16.32
N ASP A 245 9.28 16.48 -17.47
CA ASP A 245 9.10 17.18 -18.74
C ASP A 245 7.64 17.57 -18.97
N VAL A 246 6.74 16.59 -18.80
CA VAL A 246 5.32 16.72 -19.18
C VAL A 246 4.56 17.70 -18.29
N PHE A 247 4.75 17.66 -16.97
CA PHE A 247 4.04 18.53 -16.04
C PHE A 247 4.34 20.02 -16.29
N PRO A 248 5.63 20.44 -16.40
CA PRO A 248 5.96 21.82 -16.78
C PRO A 248 5.45 22.21 -18.17
N GLU A 249 5.54 21.34 -19.18
CA GLU A 249 5.04 21.60 -20.53
C GLU A 249 3.55 21.89 -20.54
N LEU A 250 2.73 21.07 -19.86
CA LEU A 250 1.28 21.29 -19.75
C LEU A 250 1.00 22.66 -19.13
N TYR A 251 1.69 23.00 -18.05
CA TYR A 251 1.50 24.30 -17.40
C TYR A 251 1.86 25.46 -18.32
N GLN A 252 3.00 25.39 -19.00
CA GLN A 252 3.49 26.43 -19.95
C GLN A 252 2.56 26.58 -21.15
N ARG A 253 1.97 25.48 -21.63
CA ARG A 253 0.98 25.51 -22.73
C ARG A 253 -0.39 26.05 -22.30
N GLY A 254 -0.57 26.43 -21.03
CA GLY A 254 -1.84 26.92 -20.51
C GLY A 254 -2.88 25.83 -20.27
N ILE A 255 -2.51 24.54 -20.37
CA ILE A 255 -3.41 23.41 -20.15
C ILE A 255 -3.54 23.17 -18.65
N ARG A 256 -4.77 23.06 -18.16
CA ARG A 256 -5.07 22.87 -16.74
C ARG A 256 -5.87 21.59 -16.54
N PRO A 257 -5.28 20.55 -15.90
CA PRO A 257 -6.05 19.42 -15.40
C PRO A 257 -7.10 19.88 -14.38
N ASP A 258 -8.14 19.09 -14.18
CA ASP A 258 -9.07 19.33 -13.07
C ASP A 258 -8.46 18.89 -11.71
N MET A 259 -7.48 17.99 -11.73
CA MET A 259 -6.72 17.60 -10.54
C MET A 259 -5.31 17.17 -10.94
N VAL A 260 -4.34 17.42 -10.07
CA VAL A 260 -2.93 16.98 -10.24
C VAL A 260 -2.48 16.19 -9.03
N THR A 261 -1.85 15.05 -9.27
CA THR A 261 -1.21 14.24 -8.22
C THR A 261 0.06 13.57 -8.76
N ASP A 262 0.76 12.82 -7.92
CA ASP A 262 1.91 12.00 -8.29
C ASP A 262 2.04 10.78 -7.39
N GLN A 263 2.36 9.63 -7.99
CA GLN A 263 2.69 8.40 -7.27
C GLN A 263 3.85 7.66 -7.93
N THR A 264 4.83 8.39 -8.43
CA THR A 264 6.14 7.82 -8.80
C THR A 264 6.84 7.23 -7.56
N SER A 265 7.82 6.34 -7.74
CA SER A 265 8.58 5.79 -6.62
C SER A 265 9.70 6.74 -6.16
N ALA A 266 9.37 8.02 -5.96
CA ALA A 266 10.31 9.10 -5.64
C ALA A 266 11.04 8.94 -4.30
N HIS A 267 10.53 8.09 -3.40
CA HIS A 267 11.17 7.75 -2.12
C HIS A 267 12.51 7.02 -2.29
N ASP A 268 12.75 6.40 -3.43
CA ASP A 268 14.04 5.80 -3.82
C ASP A 268 14.57 6.54 -5.06
N PRO A 269 15.39 7.56 -4.89
CA PRO A 269 15.85 8.37 -6.02
C PRO A 269 16.79 7.61 -6.97
N VAL A 270 17.36 6.48 -6.56
CA VAL A 270 18.25 5.69 -7.41
C VAL A 270 17.46 4.71 -8.29
N HIS A 271 16.54 3.94 -7.69
CA HIS A 271 15.85 2.85 -8.39
C HIS A 271 14.41 3.19 -8.77
N GLY A 272 13.84 4.26 -8.21
CA GLY A 272 12.43 4.57 -8.32
C GLY A 272 12.06 5.74 -9.23
N TYR A 273 13.00 6.61 -9.61
CA TYR A 273 12.72 7.81 -10.39
C TYR A 273 13.72 8.02 -11.53
N LEU A 274 13.21 8.04 -12.77
CA LEU A 274 14.04 8.27 -13.96
C LEU A 274 14.47 9.74 -14.04
N PRO A 275 15.77 10.06 -14.07
CA PRO A 275 16.26 11.42 -14.31
C PRO A 275 15.80 11.98 -15.66
N GLN A 276 15.49 13.27 -15.69
CA GLN A 276 15.14 14.00 -16.91
C GLN A 276 16.26 13.88 -17.95
N GLY A 277 15.89 13.61 -19.21
CA GLY A 277 16.82 13.50 -20.32
C GLY A 277 17.58 12.17 -20.39
N TRP A 278 17.36 11.23 -19.46
CA TRP A 278 17.98 9.91 -19.51
C TRP A 278 17.04 8.88 -20.14
N THR A 279 17.62 7.88 -20.79
CA THR A 279 16.88 6.69 -21.20
C THR A 279 16.76 5.69 -20.03
N VAL A 280 15.74 4.84 -20.05
CA VAL A 280 15.57 3.75 -19.06
C VAL A 280 16.80 2.83 -19.07
N SER A 281 17.41 2.57 -20.23
CA SER A 281 18.60 1.73 -20.35
C SER A 281 19.82 2.36 -19.66
N GLU A 282 20.08 3.66 -19.88
CA GLU A 282 21.16 4.38 -19.20
C GLU A 282 20.95 4.44 -17.70
N TRP A 283 19.72 4.70 -17.27
CA TRP A 283 19.36 4.74 -15.87
C TRP A 283 19.65 3.40 -15.18
N ARG A 284 19.19 2.29 -15.75
CA ARG A 284 19.44 0.94 -15.20
C ARG A 284 20.93 0.62 -15.14
N GLN A 285 21.71 0.97 -16.16
CA GLN A 285 23.15 0.76 -16.16
C GLN A 285 23.85 1.60 -15.08
N LYS A 286 23.44 2.85 -14.89
CA LYS A 286 24.07 3.77 -13.94
C LYS A 286 23.67 3.50 -12.50
N GLN A 287 22.54 2.88 -12.23
CA GLN A 287 22.17 2.41 -10.89
C GLN A 287 23.26 1.53 -10.27
N GLU A 288 23.91 0.71 -11.07
CA GLU A 288 25.00 -0.16 -10.59
C GLU A 288 26.37 0.53 -10.65
N SER A 289 26.66 1.30 -11.72
CA SER A 289 27.99 1.86 -11.98
C SER A 289 28.26 3.20 -11.28
N ASP A 290 27.24 4.05 -11.12
CA ASP A 290 27.34 5.37 -10.49
C ASP A 290 26.01 5.81 -9.85
N PRO A 291 25.59 5.16 -8.75
CA PRO A 291 24.32 5.46 -8.11
C PRO A 291 24.22 6.90 -7.58
N LYS A 292 25.35 7.53 -7.23
CA LYS A 292 25.35 8.93 -6.77
C LYS A 292 25.02 9.92 -7.89
N ALA A 293 25.47 9.67 -9.12
CA ALA A 293 25.07 10.48 -10.25
C ALA A 293 23.58 10.31 -10.57
N VAL A 294 23.05 9.09 -10.44
CA VAL A 294 21.61 8.82 -10.59
C VAL A 294 20.82 9.59 -9.55
N GLU A 295 21.16 9.45 -8.26
CA GLU A 295 20.50 10.14 -7.16
C GLU A 295 20.46 11.65 -7.39
N LYS A 296 21.60 12.27 -7.68
CA LYS A 296 21.69 13.71 -7.93
C LYS A 296 20.78 14.16 -9.09
N ALA A 297 20.79 13.43 -10.20
CA ALA A 297 20.01 13.78 -11.38
C ALA A 297 18.50 13.55 -11.17
N ALA A 298 18.13 12.48 -10.46
CA ALA A 298 16.75 12.18 -10.11
C ALA A 298 16.17 13.25 -9.17
N ARG A 299 16.89 13.61 -8.11
CA ARG A 299 16.49 14.64 -7.16
C ARG A 299 16.27 16.01 -7.84
N ALA A 300 17.16 16.41 -8.74
CA ALA A 300 16.98 17.62 -9.54
C ALA A 300 15.72 17.56 -10.42
N SER A 301 15.40 16.41 -11.00
CA SER A 301 14.21 16.19 -11.81
C SER A 301 12.93 16.22 -10.97
N MET A 302 12.94 15.64 -9.78
CA MET A 302 11.83 15.69 -8.83
C MET A 302 11.49 17.14 -8.44
N LYS A 303 12.52 17.97 -8.19
CA LYS A 303 12.31 19.41 -7.94
C LYS A 303 11.57 20.09 -9.08
N ILE A 304 11.90 19.78 -10.33
CA ILE A 304 11.25 20.35 -11.52
C ILE A 304 9.77 19.94 -11.56
N GLN A 305 9.48 18.67 -11.33
CA GLN A 305 8.10 18.17 -11.30
C GLN A 305 7.28 18.82 -10.19
N VAL A 306 7.82 18.88 -8.96
CA VAL A 306 7.12 19.49 -7.81
C VAL A 306 6.89 20.99 -8.03
N ALA A 307 7.86 21.71 -8.62
CA ALA A 307 7.66 23.12 -8.98
C ALA A 307 6.49 23.31 -9.94
N ALA A 308 6.30 22.40 -10.92
CA ALA A 308 5.12 22.43 -11.78
C ALA A 308 3.83 22.12 -11.01
N MET A 309 3.86 21.19 -10.06
CA MET A 309 2.71 20.89 -9.20
C MET A 309 2.33 22.11 -8.34
N VAL A 310 3.30 22.81 -7.75
CA VAL A 310 3.08 24.09 -7.03
C VAL A 310 2.47 25.14 -7.95
N ASN A 311 2.91 25.24 -9.20
CA ASN A 311 2.33 26.16 -10.17
C ASN A 311 0.87 25.83 -10.49
N PHE A 312 0.50 24.56 -10.62
CA PHE A 312 -0.90 24.13 -10.76
C PHE A 312 -1.73 24.50 -9.54
N TRP A 313 -1.22 24.22 -8.32
CA TRP A 313 -1.87 24.61 -7.09
C TRP A 313 -2.13 26.11 -7.01
N ASN A 314 -1.12 26.94 -7.30
CA ASN A 314 -1.23 28.40 -7.29
C ASN A 314 -2.18 28.93 -8.39
N ALA A 315 -2.39 28.15 -9.45
CA ALA A 315 -3.37 28.43 -10.49
C ALA A 315 -4.80 27.97 -10.11
N GLY A 316 -5.02 27.47 -8.89
CA GLY A 316 -6.32 27.05 -8.38
C GLY A 316 -6.71 25.61 -8.80
N VAL A 317 -5.78 24.81 -9.31
CA VAL A 317 -6.04 23.40 -9.61
C VAL A 317 -5.86 22.57 -8.31
N PRO A 318 -6.85 21.77 -7.90
CA PRO A 318 -6.68 20.83 -6.80
C PRO A 318 -5.46 19.94 -7.04
N THR A 319 -4.45 20.09 -6.19
CA THR A 319 -3.17 19.38 -6.30
C THR A 319 -2.87 18.69 -4.98
N LEU A 320 -2.42 17.45 -5.04
CA LEU A 320 -2.12 16.65 -3.86
C LEU A 320 -0.89 15.76 -4.09
N ASP A 321 -0.18 15.49 -3.01
CA ASP A 321 0.84 14.45 -2.95
C ASP A 321 0.20 13.14 -2.48
N TYR A 322 0.41 12.06 -3.23
CA TYR A 322 -0.09 10.74 -2.82
C TYR A 322 0.87 9.96 -1.91
N GLY A 323 1.89 10.64 -1.37
CA GLY A 323 2.71 10.12 -0.28
C GLY A 323 3.91 9.28 -0.72
N ASN A 324 4.70 9.80 -1.65
CA ASN A 324 5.95 9.18 -2.11
C ASN A 324 7.21 9.97 -1.72
N ASN A 325 7.05 10.99 -0.87
CA ASN A 325 8.13 11.85 -0.38
C ASN A 325 8.76 12.80 -1.42
N ILE A 326 8.13 12.98 -2.59
CA ILE A 326 8.68 13.84 -3.66
C ILE A 326 8.79 15.31 -3.22
N ARG A 327 7.85 15.82 -2.40
CA ARG A 327 7.89 17.19 -1.84
C ARG A 327 9.09 17.39 -0.93
N GLN A 328 9.42 16.40 -0.09
CA GLN A 328 10.58 16.47 0.80
C GLN A 328 11.88 16.55 -0.01
N VAL A 329 12.00 15.72 -1.04
CA VAL A 329 13.18 15.77 -1.93
C VAL A 329 13.30 17.13 -2.60
N ALA A 330 12.20 17.69 -3.09
CA ALA A 330 12.20 19.00 -3.73
C ALA A 330 12.58 20.13 -2.75
N LEU A 331 12.12 20.05 -1.48
CA LEU A 331 12.50 20.99 -0.42
C LEU A 331 13.99 20.92 -0.13
N GLU A 332 14.57 19.75 0.01
CA GLU A 332 16.00 19.53 0.22
C GLU A 332 16.84 20.03 -0.96
N GLU A 333 16.29 20.01 -2.18
CA GLU A 333 16.90 20.59 -3.38
C GLU A 333 16.66 22.13 -3.48
N GLY A 334 16.09 22.76 -2.42
CA GLY A 334 15.92 24.21 -2.32
C GLY A 334 14.64 24.76 -2.97
N LEU A 335 13.58 23.95 -3.09
CA LEU A 335 12.25 24.44 -3.42
C LEU A 335 11.50 24.71 -2.12
N GLU A 336 11.61 25.93 -1.58
CA GLU A 336 11.11 26.31 -0.25
C GLU A 336 9.60 26.10 -0.09
N ASN A 337 8.83 26.24 -1.18
CA ASN A 337 7.38 26.11 -1.21
C ASN A 337 6.88 24.72 -1.69
N ALA A 338 7.70 23.69 -1.57
CA ALA A 338 7.34 22.33 -1.99
C ALA A 338 6.12 21.76 -1.26
N PHE A 339 5.83 22.25 -0.06
CA PHE A 339 4.68 21.83 0.76
C PHE A 339 3.48 22.79 0.73
N ASP A 340 3.41 23.71 -0.23
CA ASP A 340 2.26 24.61 -0.37
C ASP A 340 0.95 23.87 -0.68
N PHE A 341 1.02 22.72 -1.38
CA PHE A 341 -0.12 21.84 -1.57
C PHE A 341 -0.07 20.66 -0.60
N PRO A 342 -1.23 20.15 -0.15
CA PRO A 342 -1.31 19.11 0.89
C PRO A 342 -1.01 17.72 0.35
N GLY A 343 -0.73 16.78 1.28
CA GLY A 343 -0.88 15.34 1.03
C GLY A 343 -2.35 14.91 1.00
N PHE A 344 -2.60 13.72 0.44
CA PHE A 344 -3.97 13.20 0.28
C PHE A 344 -4.67 12.91 1.63
N VAL A 345 -3.92 12.53 2.66
CA VAL A 345 -4.50 12.18 3.96
C VAL A 345 -5.07 13.40 4.67
N PRO A 346 -4.31 14.50 4.92
CA PRO A 346 -4.89 15.67 5.55
C PRO A 346 -5.97 16.34 4.72
N ALA A 347 -5.89 16.24 3.38
CA ALA A 347 -6.87 16.87 2.50
C ALA A 347 -8.21 16.11 2.44
N TYR A 348 -8.17 14.75 2.40
CA TYR A 348 -9.35 13.96 2.04
C TYR A 348 -9.63 12.77 2.96
N ILE A 349 -8.63 12.15 3.57
CA ILE A 349 -8.77 10.84 4.23
C ILE A 349 -8.86 10.97 5.77
N ARG A 350 -8.37 12.03 6.38
CA ARG A 350 -8.34 12.20 7.83
C ARG A 350 -9.66 11.93 8.55
N PRO A 351 -10.83 12.38 8.07
CA PRO A 351 -12.11 12.08 8.71
C PRO A 351 -12.42 10.57 8.77
N LEU A 352 -12.03 9.81 7.74
CA LEU A 352 -12.18 8.35 7.72
C LEU A 352 -11.27 7.70 8.75
N PHE A 353 -10.01 8.11 8.83
CA PHE A 353 -9.06 7.61 9.82
C PHE A 353 -9.49 7.88 11.26
N CYS A 354 -10.16 8.99 11.53
CA CYS A 354 -10.75 9.30 12.82
C CYS A 354 -11.80 8.27 13.27
N ARG A 355 -12.40 7.53 12.35
CA ARG A 355 -13.37 6.46 12.62
C ARG A 355 -12.76 5.06 12.49
N GLY A 356 -11.45 4.96 12.36
CA GLY A 356 -10.76 3.70 12.09
C GLY A 356 -11.09 3.10 10.72
N VAL A 357 -11.70 3.88 9.82
CA VAL A 357 -11.99 3.46 8.44
C VAL A 357 -10.71 3.51 7.64
N GLY A 358 -10.35 2.38 7.06
CA GLY A 358 -9.13 2.24 6.28
C GLY A 358 -9.03 0.90 5.58
N PRO A 359 -7.88 0.58 5.00
CA PRO A 359 -7.70 -0.52 4.06
C PRO A 359 -7.78 -1.89 4.73
N PHE A 360 -8.96 -2.46 4.77
CA PHE A 360 -9.24 -3.83 5.19
C PHE A 360 -9.21 -4.75 3.96
N ARG A 361 -8.35 -5.76 3.98
CA ARG A 361 -8.17 -6.68 2.84
C ARG A 361 -8.19 -8.13 3.25
N TRP A 362 -8.59 -8.99 2.31
CA TRP A 362 -8.53 -10.43 2.50
C TRP A 362 -8.11 -11.15 1.22
N CYS A 363 -7.56 -12.34 1.40
CA CYS A 363 -7.05 -13.17 0.33
C CYS A 363 -7.56 -14.60 0.51
N ALA A 364 -8.08 -15.20 -0.56
CA ALA A 364 -8.58 -16.57 -0.56
C ALA A 364 -7.43 -17.56 -0.81
N LEU A 365 -7.09 -18.34 0.20
CA LEU A 365 -6.02 -19.35 0.10
C LEU A 365 -6.39 -20.55 -0.78
N SER A 366 -7.67 -20.71 -1.11
CA SER A 366 -8.15 -21.69 -2.08
C SER A 366 -7.61 -21.47 -3.50
N GLY A 367 -7.31 -20.21 -3.85
CA GLY A 367 -7.03 -19.83 -5.24
C GLY A 367 -8.30 -19.72 -6.10
N ASP A 368 -9.48 -19.91 -5.52
CA ASP A 368 -10.77 -19.85 -6.23
C ASP A 368 -11.38 -18.43 -6.15
N PRO A 369 -11.55 -17.71 -7.28
CA PRO A 369 -12.23 -16.42 -7.32
C PRO A 369 -13.64 -16.43 -6.71
N GLU A 370 -14.36 -17.55 -6.76
CA GLU A 370 -15.71 -17.65 -6.20
C GLU A 370 -15.73 -17.43 -4.69
N ASP A 371 -14.67 -17.79 -3.97
CA ASP A 371 -14.56 -17.50 -2.54
C ASP A 371 -14.52 -16.00 -2.24
N ILE A 372 -13.91 -15.20 -3.13
CA ILE A 372 -13.97 -13.74 -3.03
C ILE A 372 -15.37 -13.21 -3.33
N TYR A 373 -16.04 -13.73 -4.37
CA TYR A 373 -17.40 -13.26 -4.71
C TYR A 373 -18.42 -13.60 -3.63
N LYS A 374 -18.28 -14.74 -2.94
CA LYS A 374 -19.09 -15.08 -1.77
C LYS A 374 -18.82 -14.14 -0.59
N THR A 375 -17.56 -13.81 -0.32
CA THR A 375 -17.22 -12.84 0.72
C THR A 375 -17.67 -11.44 0.38
N ASP A 376 -17.59 -10.98 -0.88
CA ASP A 376 -18.18 -9.71 -1.34
C ASP A 376 -19.70 -9.65 -1.03
N ALA A 377 -20.42 -10.73 -1.32
CA ALA A 377 -21.85 -10.83 -1.02
C ALA A 377 -22.11 -10.77 0.49
N LYS A 378 -21.27 -11.42 1.30
CA LYS A 378 -21.36 -11.38 2.78
C LYS A 378 -21.10 -9.98 3.34
N VAL A 379 -20.16 -9.23 2.76
CA VAL A 379 -19.94 -7.82 3.14
C VAL A 379 -21.18 -7.00 2.87
N LYS A 380 -21.81 -7.15 1.70
CA LYS A 380 -23.06 -6.43 1.36
C LYS A 380 -24.23 -6.80 2.28
N GLU A 381 -24.29 -8.05 2.73
CA GLU A 381 -25.31 -8.51 3.69
C GLU A 381 -25.16 -7.84 5.06
N LEU A 382 -23.91 -7.65 5.53
CA LEU A 382 -23.62 -7.22 6.90
C LEU A 382 -23.40 -5.71 7.04
N VAL A 383 -23.10 -5.01 5.96
CA VAL A 383 -22.77 -3.58 5.96
C VAL A 383 -23.76 -2.84 5.06
N ASP A 384 -24.66 -2.09 5.67
CA ASP A 384 -25.65 -1.27 4.95
C ASP A 384 -25.01 0.08 4.54
N ASP A 385 -24.19 0.03 3.49
CA ASP A 385 -23.50 1.19 2.93
C ASP A 385 -23.54 1.12 1.39
N ALA A 386 -24.38 1.95 0.79
CA ALA A 386 -24.54 1.99 -0.68
C ALA A 386 -23.24 2.34 -1.42
N HIS A 387 -22.38 3.19 -0.85
CA HIS A 387 -21.09 3.54 -1.43
C HIS A 387 -20.15 2.33 -1.45
N LEU A 388 -20.07 1.59 -0.34
CA LEU A 388 -19.29 0.35 -0.28
C LEU A 388 -19.84 -0.73 -1.20
N HIS A 389 -21.18 -0.87 -1.31
CA HIS A 389 -21.81 -1.81 -2.26
C HIS A 389 -21.42 -1.49 -3.71
N ASN A 390 -21.49 -0.21 -4.09
CA ASN A 390 -21.08 0.24 -5.42
C ASN A 390 -19.58 -0.05 -5.68
N TRP A 391 -18.72 0.20 -4.68
CA TRP A 391 -17.30 -0.18 -4.78
C TRP A 391 -17.13 -1.68 -5.08
N LEU A 392 -17.78 -2.56 -4.33
CA LEU A 392 -17.67 -4.01 -4.51
C LEU A 392 -18.17 -4.48 -5.88
N ASP A 393 -19.24 -3.86 -6.41
CA ASP A 393 -19.75 -4.17 -7.74
C ASP A 393 -18.74 -3.76 -8.83
N MET A 394 -18.21 -2.56 -8.75
CA MET A 394 -17.17 -2.10 -9.67
C MET A 394 -15.90 -2.95 -9.56
N ALA A 395 -15.48 -3.30 -8.35
CA ALA A 395 -14.30 -4.13 -8.13
C ALA A 395 -14.47 -5.52 -8.76
N ARG A 396 -15.65 -6.13 -8.64
CA ARG A 396 -15.96 -7.41 -9.27
C ARG A 396 -15.87 -7.36 -10.80
N GLU A 397 -16.31 -6.25 -11.38
CA GLU A 397 -16.34 -6.06 -12.84
C GLU A 397 -14.97 -5.67 -13.41
N ARG A 398 -14.23 -4.83 -12.71
CA ARG A 398 -13.07 -4.12 -13.25
C ARG A 398 -11.72 -4.68 -12.80
N ILE A 399 -11.64 -5.30 -11.62
CA ILE A 399 -10.37 -5.78 -11.06
C ILE A 399 -10.16 -7.25 -11.40
N GLU A 400 -9.12 -7.53 -12.18
CA GLU A 400 -8.61 -8.87 -12.40
C GLU A 400 -7.67 -9.27 -11.26
N PHE A 401 -7.79 -10.52 -10.78
CA PHE A 401 -6.93 -11.02 -9.71
C PHE A 401 -5.50 -11.25 -10.20
N GLN A 402 -4.55 -10.87 -9.37
CA GLN A 402 -3.12 -11.09 -9.57
C GLN A 402 -2.64 -12.05 -8.47
N GLY A 403 -2.17 -13.24 -8.85
CA GLY A 403 -1.85 -14.31 -7.90
C GLY A 403 -3.10 -14.85 -7.20
N LEU A 404 -3.03 -15.08 -5.88
CA LEU A 404 -4.19 -15.53 -5.10
C LEU A 404 -5.31 -14.47 -5.15
N PRO A 405 -6.57 -14.90 -5.35
CA PRO A 405 -7.71 -13.98 -5.37
C PRO A 405 -7.82 -13.19 -4.06
N ALA A 406 -8.05 -11.91 -4.17
CA ALA A 406 -8.10 -11.02 -3.01
C ALA A 406 -9.09 -9.88 -3.23
N ARG A 407 -9.49 -9.24 -2.13
CA ARG A 407 -10.34 -8.05 -2.12
C ARG A 407 -9.87 -7.07 -1.07
N ILE A 408 -10.17 -5.81 -1.31
CA ILE A 408 -10.07 -4.73 -0.34
C ILE A 408 -11.43 -4.07 -0.17
N CYS A 409 -11.78 -3.70 1.06
CA CYS A 409 -12.82 -2.74 1.32
C CYS A 409 -12.44 -1.83 2.50
N TRP A 410 -12.83 -0.57 2.44
CA TRP A 410 -12.57 0.37 3.50
C TRP A 410 -13.70 0.34 4.51
N VAL A 411 -13.43 -0.23 5.67
CA VAL A 411 -14.37 -0.34 6.79
C VAL A 411 -13.69 0.01 8.10
N GLY A 412 -14.47 0.47 9.06
CA GLY A 412 -13.99 1.03 10.29
C GLY A 412 -14.11 0.13 11.52
N LEU A 413 -13.86 0.77 12.66
CA LEU A 413 -14.09 0.17 13.97
C LEU A 413 -15.57 -0.24 14.13
N GLY A 414 -15.81 -1.40 14.71
CA GLY A 414 -17.16 -1.96 14.89
C GLY A 414 -17.65 -2.82 13.72
N ILE A 415 -16.97 -2.80 12.57
CA ILE A 415 -17.34 -3.59 11.38
C ILE A 415 -16.32 -4.70 11.11
N ARG A 416 -15.01 -4.41 11.15
CA ARG A 416 -13.96 -5.37 10.75
C ARG A 416 -14.05 -6.72 11.45
N HIS A 417 -14.28 -6.74 12.78
CA HIS A 417 -14.40 -7.99 13.53
C HIS A 417 -15.64 -8.79 13.13
N LYS A 418 -16.77 -8.12 12.83
CA LYS A 418 -18.00 -8.79 12.36
C LYS A 418 -17.78 -9.48 11.03
N LEU A 419 -17.10 -8.82 10.10
CA LEU A 419 -16.73 -9.41 8.81
C LEU A 419 -15.78 -10.60 8.99
N GLY A 420 -14.74 -10.45 9.82
CA GLY A 420 -13.79 -11.53 10.10
C GLY A 420 -14.46 -12.75 10.73
N LEU A 421 -15.36 -12.54 11.68
CA LEU A 421 -16.14 -13.62 12.30
C LEU A 421 -17.07 -14.32 11.28
N ALA A 422 -17.71 -13.55 10.40
CA ALA A 422 -18.53 -14.09 9.34
C ALA A 422 -17.71 -14.92 8.33
N PHE A 423 -16.55 -14.44 7.93
CA PHE A 423 -15.65 -15.20 7.04
C PHE A 423 -15.16 -16.49 7.71
N ASN A 424 -14.82 -16.44 9.00
CA ASN A 424 -14.45 -17.63 9.76
C ASN A 424 -15.58 -18.65 9.82
N GLU A 425 -16.81 -18.20 9.98
CA GLU A 425 -17.99 -19.06 9.96
C GLU A 425 -18.24 -19.68 8.57
N MET A 426 -18.05 -18.90 7.49
CA MET A 426 -18.16 -19.41 6.12
C MET A 426 -17.12 -20.50 5.82
N VAL A 427 -15.92 -20.39 6.39
CA VAL A 427 -14.90 -21.46 6.32
C VAL A 427 -15.36 -22.68 7.13
N ARG A 428 -15.84 -22.49 8.36
CA ARG A 428 -16.31 -23.57 9.24
C ARG A 428 -17.45 -24.38 8.61
N THR A 429 -18.36 -23.72 7.93
CA THR A 429 -19.53 -24.36 7.29
C THR A 429 -19.22 -24.95 5.92
N GLY A 430 -18.04 -24.70 5.36
CA GLY A 430 -17.67 -25.14 4.02
C GLY A 430 -18.29 -24.29 2.90
N GLU A 431 -18.83 -23.12 3.21
CA GLU A 431 -19.29 -22.14 2.21
C GLU A 431 -18.10 -21.58 1.42
N LEU A 432 -16.97 -21.31 2.10
CA LEU A 432 -15.68 -21.07 1.46
C LEU A 432 -14.90 -22.37 1.32
N SER A 433 -14.20 -22.53 0.21
CA SER A 433 -13.48 -23.76 -0.15
C SER A 433 -12.25 -24.01 0.74
N ALA A 434 -11.60 -22.94 1.21
CA ALA A 434 -10.44 -22.98 2.11
C ALA A 434 -10.39 -21.71 2.96
N PRO A 435 -9.49 -21.63 3.96
CA PRO A 435 -9.30 -20.42 4.76
C PRO A 435 -9.02 -19.17 3.95
N VAL A 436 -9.37 -18.04 4.54
CA VAL A 436 -8.97 -16.71 4.07
C VAL A 436 -8.07 -16.05 5.11
N VAL A 437 -7.13 -15.23 4.64
CA VAL A 437 -6.36 -14.36 5.52
C VAL A 437 -6.90 -12.94 5.43
N ILE A 438 -7.01 -12.29 6.57
CA ILE A 438 -7.38 -10.88 6.70
C ILE A 438 -6.17 -10.10 7.15
N GLY A 439 -5.86 -9.03 6.44
CA GLY A 439 -4.84 -8.06 6.82
C GLY A 439 -5.30 -6.65 6.48
N ARG A 440 -4.38 -5.72 6.59
CA ARG A 440 -4.61 -4.34 6.19
C ARG A 440 -3.33 -3.74 5.65
N ASP A 441 -3.44 -2.61 4.97
CA ASP A 441 -2.27 -1.85 4.58
C ASP A 441 -1.58 -1.25 5.83
N HIS A 442 -0.29 -1.08 5.77
CA HIS A 442 0.47 -0.36 6.80
C HIS A 442 0.17 1.15 6.83
N LEU A 443 -0.59 1.64 5.87
CA LEU A 443 -1.15 3.01 5.85
C LEU A 443 -2.33 3.20 6.81
N ASP A 444 -2.82 2.14 7.44
CA ASP A 444 -4.01 2.18 8.29
C ASP A 444 -3.85 3.13 9.48
N SER A 445 -4.94 3.66 9.95
CA SER A 445 -5.02 4.83 10.83
C SER A 445 -4.25 4.71 12.15
N GLY A 446 -4.07 3.51 12.70
CA GLY A 446 -3.36 3.27 13.97
C GLY A 446 -1.96 2.71 13.82
N SER A 447 -1.52 2.39 12.63
CA SER A 447 -0.35 1.54 12.37
C SER A 447 0.89 2.26 11.86
N VAL A 448 0.86 3.57 11.73
CA VAL A 448 1.90 4.33 11.04
C VAL A 448 2.23 5.65 11.73
N ALA A 449 3.51 6.03 11.66
CA ALA A 449 3.99 7.40 11.88
C ALA A 449 4.76 7.81 10.63
N SER A 450 4.22 8.74 9.88
CA SER A 450 4.75 9.20 8.58
C SER A 450 4.39 10.66 8.38
N PRO A 451 5.25 11.61 8.85
CA PRO A 451 4.95 13.05 8.84
C PRO A 451 4.63 13.64 7.48
N ASN A 452 5.14 13.04 6.42
CA ASN A 452 4.93 13.52 5.05
C ASN A 452 3.81 12.76 4.32
N ARG A 453 3.01 11.92 5.02
CA ARG A 453 1.93 11.14 4.40
C ARG A 453 0.75 10.91 5.36
N GLU A 454 0.70 9.79 6.08
CA GLU A 454 -0.48 9.42 6.87
C GLU A 454 -0.67 10.27 8.11
N THR A 455 0.41 10.76 8.70
CA THR A 455 0.37 11.59 9.90
C THR A 455 0.77 13.04 9.64
N GLU A 456 0.71 13.46 8.37
CA GLU A 456 0.91 14.85 7.97
C GLU A 456 -0.14 15.76 8.63
N SER A 457 0.31 16.84 9.24
CA SER A 457 -0.54 17.87 9.85
C SER A 457 -1.51 17.31 10.92
N MET A 458 -1.01 16.48 11.83
CA MET A 458 -1.80 16.07 13.00
C MET A 458 -2.18 17.28 13.82
N LYS A 459 -3.43 17.33 14.32
CA LYS A 459 -4.00 18.49 15.02
C LYS A 459 -3.19 18.95 16.22
N ASP A 460 -2.51 18.04 16.89
CA ASP A 460 -1.67 18.30 18.07
C ASP A 460 -0.16 18.42 17.76
N GLY A 461 0.24 18.25 16.50
CA GLY A 461 1.64 18.28 16.08
C GLY A 461 2.40 16.97 16.34
N SER A 462 1.73 15.87 16.63
CA SER A 462 2.34 14.56 16.90
C SER A 462 2.72 13.77 15.63
N ASP A 463 2.92 14.44 14.51
CA ASP A 463 3.16 13.85 13.19
C ASP A 463 4.26 12.79 13.19
N ALA A 464 5.36 13.05 13.92
CA ALA A 464 6.56 12.22 13.94
C ALA A 464 6.65 11.28 15.16
N VAL A 465 5.61 11.21 16.00
CA VAL A 465 5.64 10.32 17.19
C VAL A 465 5.42 8.87 16.76
N SER A 466 6.47 8.07 16.84
CA SER A 466 6.45 6.67 16.39
C SER A 466 6.06 5.66 17.47
N ASP A 467 5.70 6.08 18.67
CA ASP A 467 5.15 5.20 19.70
C ASP A 467 3.88 4.47 19.23
N TRP A 468 3.07 5.14 18.42
CA TRP A 468 1.79 4.62 17.94
C TRP A 468 1.89 3.33 17.13
N PRO A 469 2.71 3.22 16.06
CA PRO A 469 2.86 1.95 15.35
C PRO A 469 3.55 0.88 16.20
N LEU A 470 4.42 1.24 17.14
CA LEU A 470 5.01 0.31 18.09
C LEU A 470 3.94 -0.28 19.03
N LEU A 471 3.11 0.56 19.63
CA LEU A 471 1.98 0.12 20.46
C LEU A 471 0.97 -0.70 19.67
N ASN A 472 0.70 -0.34 18.40
CA ASN A 472 -0.15 -1.13 17.53
C ASN A 472 0.40 -2.56 17.30
N ALA A 473 1.70 -2.69 17.00
CA ALA A 473 2.34 -4.00 16.84
C ALA A 473 2.30 -4.83 18.13
N LEU A 474 2.60 -4.22 19.27
CA LEU A 474 2.55 -4.87 20.58
C LEU A 474 1.13 -5.34 20.92
N LEU A 475 0.12 -4.50 20.69
CA LEU A 475 -1.29 -4.84 20.94
C LEU A 475 -1.76 -5.98 20.02
N ASN A 476 -1.43 -5.95 18.72
CA ASN A 476 -1.78 -7.01 17.79
C ASN A 476 -1.12 -8.35 18.16
N THR A 477 0.13 -8.31 18.66
CA THR A 477 0.82 -9.48 19.21
C THR A 477 0.08 -10.02 20.44
N ALA A 478 -0.26 -9.16 21.40
CA ALA A 478 -1.00 -9.55 22.60
C ALA A 478 -2.43 -10.03 22.28
N SER A 479 -3.04 -9.54 21.21
CA SER A 479 -4.39 -9.93 20.79
C SER A 479 -4.44 -11.28 20.07
N GLY A 480 -3.33 -11.79 19.58
CA GLY A 480 -3.24 -13.11 18.93
C GLY A 480 -3.38 -13.07 17.40
N ALA A 481 -2.88 -12.04 16.74
CA ALA A 481 -2.76 -12.03 15.28
C ALA A 481 -1.90 -13.22 14.80
N THR A 482 -2.12 -13.70 13.58
CA THR A 482 -1.37 -14.86 13.06
C THR A 482 0.08 -14.49 12.76
N TRP A 483 0.31 -13.29 12.19
CA TRP A 483 1.64 -12.69 12.16
C TRP A 483 1.59 -11.17 12.27
N VAL A 484 2.65 -10.62 12.85
CA VAL A 484 2.81 -9.19 13.11
C VAL A 484 4.16 -8.74 12.61
N SER A 485 4.22 -7.52 12.12
CA SER A 485 5.45 -6.95 11.58
C SER A 485 5.65 -5.49 11.99
N LEU A 486 6.91 -5.08 12.09
CA LEU A 486 7.31 -3.70 12.32
C LEU A 486 8.40 -3.31 11.32
N HIS A 487 8.23 -2.17 10.66
CA HIS A 487 9.08 -1.72 9.57
C HIS A 487 9.48 -0.26 9.72
N HIS A 488 10.57 0.09 9.06
CA HIS A 488 11.01 1.46 8.88
C HIS A 488 11.20 1.76 7.39
N GLY A 489 10.87 2.97 6.99
CA GLY A 489 11.08 3.46 5.62
C GLY A 489 9.80 3.50 4.80
N GLY A 490 9.28 2.38 4.40
CA GLY A 490 8.05 2.29 3.60
C GLY A 490 8.09 3.12 2.31
N GLY A 491 6.93 3.55 1.83
CA GLY A 491 6.79 4.30 0.59
C GLY A 491 7.26 5.76 0.63
N VAL A 492 7.75 6.24 1.77
CA VAL A 492 8.32 7.60 1.94
C VAL A 492 9.83 7.59 2.17
N GLY A 493 10.43 6.41 2.26
CA GLY A 493 11.87 6.24 2.34
C GLY A 493 12.45 6.15 3.76
N MET A 494 13.72 5.81 3.82
CA MET A 494 14.45 5.59 5.06
C MET A 494 14.51 6.88 5.89
N GLY A 495 14.16 6.79 7.18
CA GLY A 495 14.13 7.91 8.12
C GLY A 495 12.79 8.66 8.18
N PHE A 496 11.84 8.38 7.28
CA PHE A 496 10.61 9.16 7.14
C PHE A 496 9.33 8.46 7.57
N SER A 497 9.36 7.18 7.92
CA SER A 497 8.20 6.49 8.50
C SER A 497 8.57 5.28 9.31
N GLN A 498 7.73 4.98 10.33
CA GLN A 498 7.65 3.67 10.97
C GLN A 498 6.21 3.18 10.88
N HIS A 499 6.04 1.88 10.64
CA HIS A 499 4.72 1.32 10.45
C HIS A 499 4.69 -0.17 10.83
N SER A 500 3.50 -0.65 11.17
CA SER A 500 3.27 -2.02 11.58
C SER A 500 2.26 -2.74 10.70
N GLY A 501 2.41 -4.05 10.56
CA GLY A 501 1.52 -4.95 9.87
C GLY A 501 0.84 -5.92 10.82
N MET A 502 -0.39 -6.29 10.49
CA MET A 502 -1.18 -7.30 11.18
C MET A 502 -1.88 -8.17 10.16
N VAL A 503 -1.78 -9.48 10.32
CA VAL A 503 -2.55 -10.45 9.52
C VAL A 503 -3.10 -11.54 10.42
N ILE A 504 -4.35 -11.95 10.16
CA ILE A 504 -5.02 -13.02 10.88
C ILE A 504 -5.66 -14.02 9.91
N CYS A 505 -5.50 -15.31 10.22
CA CYS A 505 -6.08 -16.40 9.45
C CYS A 505 -7.48 -16.75 9.98
N CYS A 506 -8.46 -16.82 9.09
CA CYS A 506 -9.80 -17.34 9.33
C CYS A 506 -9.83 -18.80 8.87
N ASP A 507 -9.53 -19.73 9.78
CA ASP A 507 -9.42 -21.16 9.47
C ASP A 507 -10.66 -21.99 9.87
N GLY A 508 -11.72 -21.31 10.30
CA GLY A 508 -12.99 -21.93 10.70
C GLY A 508 -13.01 -22.49 12.12
N THR A 509 -11.93 -22.36 12.89
CA THR A 509 -11.85 -22.89 14.26
C THR A 509 -12.40 -21.92 15.30
N GLU A 510 -12.75 -22.45 16.48
CA GLU A 510 -13.16 -21.66 17.65
C GLU A 510 -11.97 -20.81 18.19
N ASP A 511 -10.75 -21.31 18.08
CA ASP A 511 -9.56 -20.56 18.45
C ASP A 511 -9.35 -19.35 17.51
N ALA A 512 -9.59 -19.50 16.22
CA ALA A 512 -9.61 -18.39 15.29
C ALA A 512 -10.72 -17.38 15.61
N TYR A 513 -11.94 -17.84 15.93
CA TYR A 513 -13.06 -16.98 16.29
C TYR A 513 -12.67 -16.01 17.41
N ARG A 514 -12.13 -16.51 18.53
CA ARG A 514 -11.71 -15.68 19.68
C ARG A 514 -10.61 -14.67 19.35
N ARG A 515 -9.65 -15.07 18.50
CA ARG A 515 -8.54 -14.20 18.08
C ARG A 515 -9.00 -13.13 17.10
N ILE A 516 -9.83 -13.49 16.13
CA ILE A 516 -10.41 -12.59 15.14
C ILE A 516 -11.19 -11.47 15.82
N GLU A 517 -12.05 -11.82 16.78
CA GLU A 517 -12.84 -10.86 17.55
C GLU A 517 -11.95 -9.81 18.23
N ARG A 518 -10.89 -10.24 18.93
CA ARG A 518 -9.95 -9.32 19.60
C ARG A 518 -9.12 -8.49 18.62
N VAL A 519 -8.48 -9.14 17.66
CA VAL A 519 -7.53 -8.49 16.75
C VAL A 519 -8.23 -7.46 15.88
N LEU A 520 -9.34 -7.84 15.25
CA LEU A 520 -10.06 -6.95 14.32
C LEU A 520 -10.92 -5.88 15.01
N TRP A 521 -11.06 -5.95 16.34
CA TRP A 521 -11.54 -4.85 17.15
C TRP A 521 -10.41 -3.93 17.57
N ASN A 522 -9.33 -4.47 18.15
CA ASN A 522 -8.24 -3.73 18.75
C ASN A 522 -7.43 -2.94 17.72
N ASP A 523 -7.15 -3.54 16.56
CA ASP A 523 -6.33 -2.92 15.53
C ASP A 523 -6.89 -1.59 15.02
N PRO A 524 -8.13 -1.49 14.50
CA PRO A 524 -8.71 -0.20 14.11
C PRO A 524 -8.98 0.73 15.29
N ALA A 525 -9.20 0.20 16.51
CA ALA A 525 -9.38 1.01 17.71
C ALA A 525 -8.14 1.84 18.05
N THR A 526 -6.92 1.35 17.74
CA THR A 526 -5.70 2.15 17.92
C THR A 526 -5.68 3.40 17.05
N GLY A 527 -6.27 3.35 15.87
CA GLY A 527 -6.42 4.51 14.99
C GLY A 527 -7.39 5.56 15.55
N VAL A 528 -8.54 5.11 16.05
CA VAL A 528 -9.51 5.98 16.73
C VAL A 528 -8.89 6.59 17.98
N MET A 529 -8.23 5.80 18.81
CA MET A 529 -7.54 6.24 20.02
C MET A 529 -6.52 7.34 19.72
N ARG A 530 -5.63 7.11 18.75
CA ARG A 530 -4.59 8.06 18.35
C ARG A 530 -5.17 9.40 17.91
N HIS A 531 -6.22 9.37 17.06
CA HIS A 531 -6.85 10.59 16.56
C HIS A 531 -7.67 11.30 17.65
N ALA A 532 -8.27 10.56 18.57
CA ALA A 532 -8.94 11.12 19.75
C ALA A 532 -7.94 11.81 20.68
N ASP A 533 -6.76 11.19 20.91
CA ASP A 533 -5.68 11.77 21.70
C ASP A 533 -5.15 13.06 21.07
N ALA A 534 -5.06 13.14 19.74
CA ALA A 534 -4.71 14.35 19.01
C ALA A 534 -5.83 15.43 19.00
N GLY A 535 -6.99 15.16 19.59
CA GLY A 535 -8.08 16.12 19.74
C GLY A 535 -9.02 16.25 18.54
N TYR A 536 -9.11 15.22 17.69
CA TYR A 536 -10.11 15.19 16.62
C TYR A 536 -11.48 14.80 17.18
N GLU A 537 -12.46 15.71 17.10
CA GLU A 537 -13.82 15.49 17.61
C GLU A 537 -14.49 14.24 17.00
N ILE A 538 -14.33 14.03 15.69
CA ILE A 538 -14.86 12.82 15.00
C ILE A 538 -14.34 11.53 15.66
N ALA A 539 -13.09 11.51 16.08
CA ALA A 539 -12.51 10.33 16.74
C ALA A 539 -12.99 10.18 18.18
N ILE A 540 -13.16 11.29 18.89
CA ILE A 540 -13.72 11.30 20.25
C ILE A 540 -15.16 10.79 20.23
N ASP A 541 -15.97 11.23 19.28
CA ASP A 541 -17.35 10.78 19.14
C ASP A 541 -17.41 9.30 18.72
N CYS A 542 -16.58 8.88 17.78
CA CYS A 542 -16.45 7.46 17.42
C CYS A 542 -16.04 6.60 18.63
N ALA A 543 -15.11 7.07 19.46
CA ALA A 543 -14.70 6.36 20.67
C ALA A 543 -15.85 6.19 21.66
N LYS A 544 -16.69 7.22 21.85
CA LYS A 544 -17.90 7.15 22.68
C LYS A 544 -18.93 6.18 22.11
N GLU A 545 -19.23 6.30 20.80
CA GLU A 545 -20.17 5.43 20.10
C GLU A 545 -19.78 3.96 20.20
N GLN A 546 -18.49 3.66 20.12
CA GLN A 546 -17.96 2.30 20.18
C GLN A 546 -17.62 1.81 21.60
N GLY A 547 -17.75 2.68 22.61
CA GLY A 547 -17.47 2.32 24.00
C GLY A 547 -15.99 2.09 24.29
N LEU A 548 -15.09 2.78 23.60
CA LEU A 548 -13.66 2.71 23.89
C LEU A 548 -13.34 3.33 25.25
N LYS A 549 -12.45 2.67 25.99
CA LYS A 549 -11.94 3.18 27.27
C LYS A 549 -10.69 4.04 27.00
N LEU A 550 -10.87 5.34 27.02
CA LEU A 550 -9.81 6.34 26.82
C LEU A 550 -9.68 7.20 28.09
N PRO A 551 -8.95 6.75 29.13
CA PRO A 551 -8.94 7.37 30.45
C PRO A 551 -8.54 8.85 30.46
N SER A 552 -7.59 9.25 29.61
CA SER A 552 -7.11 10.63 29.50
C SER A 552 -8.08 11.58 28.78
N ILE A 553 -9.06 11.03 28.03
CA ILE A 553 -9.94 11.82 27.15
C ILE A 553 -11.40 11.74 27.62
N LEU A 554 -11.87 10.55 27.91
CA LEU A 554 -13.28 10.28 28.29
C LEU A 554 -13.49 10.09 29.79
N GLY A 555 -12.39 9.99 30.56
CA GLY A 555 -12.44 9.57 31.96
C GLY A 555 -12.64 8.05 32.12
N ASN A 556 -12.70 7.60 33.39
CA ASN A 556 -12.94 6.19 33.72
C ASN A 556 -14.43 5.82 33.66
#